data_eb19c3a247446a2cc2276dc5501d2b66
#
_entry.id   eb19c3a247446a2cc2276dc5501d2b66
#
_cell.length_a   1.000
_cell.length_b   1.000
_cell.length_c   1.000
_cell.angle_alpha   90.00
_cell.angle_beta   90.00
_cell.angle_gamma   90.00
#
_symmetry.space_group_name_H-M   'P 1'
#
loop_
_entity.id
_entity.type
_entity.pdbx_description
1 polymer ?
#
loop_
_entity_poly.entity_id
_entity_poly.type
_entity_poly.pdbx_seq_one_letter_code
_entity_poly.pdbx_strand_id
1 'polypeptide(L)'
;MRFRTIASILAMVLLSATSIAADDADTKREKTRKMAAQTLQDLYKLQPTAQAAIQKAVGYAVFDNTGVNVLLLSTARGSGLTVNNKTKQETFMKMGSVGAGLGVGAKGYRVVFVFENEKALAQFLDSGWSGSAQADAAAKAGEKGGAYFGSCRG
;
A
#
# COMPACT_ATOMS: atom_id res chain seq x y z
N MET A 1 -36.37 41.18 -11.58
CA MET A 1 -35.23 40.70 -12.42
C MET A 1 -33.91 40.45 -11.66
N ARG A 2 -33.88 40.44 -10.33
CA ARG A 2 -32.65 40.32 -9.52
C ARG A 2 -32.43 38.90 -8.91
N PHE A 3 -33.40 38.01 -8.98
CA PHE A 3 -33.27 36.64 -8.39
C PHE A 3 -32.69 35.60 -9.34
N ARG A 4 -32.67 35.82 -10.66
CA ARG A 4 -32.15 34.86 -11.65
C ARG A 4 -30.62 34.85 -11.74
N THR A 5 -29.98 35.96 -11.41
CA THR A 5 -28.50 36.09 -11.47
C THR A 5 -27.78 35.45 -10.28
N ILE A 6 -28.40 35.37 -9.11
CA ILE A 6 -27.81 34.81 -7.89
C ILE A 6 -27.77 33.28 -7.99
N ALA A 7 -28.81 32.65 -8.58
CA ALA A 7 -28.84 31.20 -8.76
C ALA A 7 -27.76 30.67 -9.73
N SER A 8 -27.41 31.46 -10.75
CA SER A 8 -26.38 31.09 -11.72
C SER A 8 -24.96 31.14 -11.15
N ILE A 9 -24.67 32.03 -10.21
CA ILE A 9 -23.36 32.14 -9.57
C ILE A 9 -23.15 31.03 -8.54
N LEU A 10 -24.21 30.62 -7.84
CA LEU A 10 -24.12 29.54 -6.85
C LEU A 10 -23.91 28.16 -7.51
N ALA A 11 -24.46 27.94 -8.71
CA ALA A 11 -24.24 26.71 -9.46
C ALA A 11 -22.80 26.60 -10.02
N MET A 12 -22.17 27.72 -10.33
CA MET A 12 -20.79 27.74 -10.88
C MET A 12 -19.71 27.50 -9.83
N VAL A 13 -19.97 27.84 -8.57
CA VAL A 13 -19.03 27.59 -7.45
C VAL A 13 -19.04 26.12 -7.01
N LEU A 14 -20.15 25.42 -7.16
CA LEU A 14 -20.26 23.99 -6.82
C LEU A 14 -19.53 23.05 -7.82
N LEU A 15 -19.36 23.48 -9.09
CA LEU A 15 -18.64 22.69 -10.10
C LEU A 15 -17.11 22.73 -9.94
N SER A 16 -16.57 23.77 -9.33
CA SER A 16 -15.12 23.92 -9.17
C SER A 16 -14.53 23.12 -8.00
N ALA A 17 -15.33 22.76 -7.00
CA ALA A 17 -14.86 21.99 -5.83
C ALA A 17 -14.58 20.51 -6.14
N THR A 18 -15.20 19.93 -7.17
CA THR A 18 -15.01 18.52 -7.54
C THR A 18 -13.71 18.25 -8.27
N SER A 19 -13.15 19.24 -8.96
CA SER A 19 -11.91 19.09 -9.73
C SER A 19 -10.66 18.97 -8.84
N ILE A 20 -10.63 19.69 -7.72
CA ILE A 20 -9.46 19.72 -6.81
C ILE A 20 -9.32 18.40 -6.05
N ALA A 21 -10.42 17.77 -5.66
CA ALA A 21 -10.38 16.49 -4.92
C ALA A 21 -9.96 15.31 -5.82
N ALA A 22 -10.28 15.35 -7.10
CA ALA A 22 -9.88 14.32 -8.06
C ALA A 22 -8.38 14.40 -8.36
N ASP A 23 -7.82 15.58 -8.52
CA ASP A 23 -6.39 15.80 -8.79
C ASP A 23 -5.50 15.36 -7.62
N ASP A 24 -5.91 15.59 -6.37
CA ASP A 24 -5.21 15.12 -5.18
C ASP A 24 -5.23 13.58 -5.05
N ALA A 25 -6.35 12.93 -5.40
CA ALA A 25 -6.46 11.48 -5.37
C ALA A 25 -5.57 10.82 -6.44
N ASP A 26 -5.52 11.36 -7.65
CA ASP A 26 -4.69 10.84 -8.73
C ASP A 26 -3.20 11.07 -8.47
N THR A 27 -2.84 12.20 -7.90
CA THR A 27 -1.48 12.47 -7.44
C THR A 27 -1.02 11.46 -6.37
N LYS A 28 -1.88 11.10 -5.42
CA LYS A 28 -1.58 10.09 -4.39
C LYS A 28 -1.42 8.69 -4.99
N ARG A 29 -2.28 8.31 -5.94
CA ARG A 29 -2.17 7.04 -6.66
C ARG A 29 -0.85 6.94 -7.42
N GLU A 30 -0.48 8.00 -8.13
CA GLU A 30 0.76 8.03 -8.88
C GLU A 30 2.00 7.93 -7.98
N LYS A 31 2.01 8.62 -6.84
CA LYS A 31 3.07 8.45 -5.83
C LYS A 31 3.16 7.02 -5.32
N THR A 32 2.02 6.37 -5.10
CA THR A 32 1.98 4.97 -4.65
C THR A 32 2.51 4.02 -5.72
N ARG A 33 2.19 4.24 -7.01
CA ARG A 33 2.76 3.46 -8.13
C ARG A 33 4.29 3.60 -8.20
N LYS A 34 4.79 4.83 -8.12
CA LYS A 34 6.24 5.08 -8.13
C LYS A 34 6.95 4.41 -6.97
N MET A 35 6.39 4.51 -5.77
CA MET A 35 6.89 3.83 -4.59
C MET A 35 6.93 2.31 -4.78
N ALA A 36 5.86 1.71 -5.30
CA ALA A 36 5.78 0.28 -5.55
C ALA A 36 6.82 -0.18 -6.59
N ALA A 37 6.94 0.54 -7.70
CA ALA A 37 7.93 0.24 -8.73
C ALA A 37 9.37 0.31 -8.19
N GLN A 38 9.69 1.36 -7.43
CA GLN A 38 11.00 1.49 -6.79
C GLN A 38 11.28 0.36 -5.80
N THR A 39 10.28 0.01 -4.98
CA THR A 39 10.40 -1.09 -4.01
C THR A 39 10.69 -2.42 -4.68
N LEU A 40 9.99 -2.72 -5.79
CA LEU A 40 10.24 -3.95 -6.55
C LEU A 40 11.64 -3.96 -7.19
N GLN A 41 12.09 -2.83 -7.74
CA GLN A 41 13.45 -2.74 -8.27
C GLN A 41 14.51 -2.97 -7.19
N ASP A 42 14.34 -2.39 -6.02
CA ASP A 42 15.25 -2.57 -4.90
C ASP A 42 15.22 -4.03 -4.40
N LEU A 43 14.03 -4.64 -4.32
CA LEU A 43 13.88 -6.05 -3.97
C LEU A 43 14.59 -6.97 -4.97
N TYR A 44 14.46 -6.72 -6.28
CA TYR A 44 15.09 -7.55 -7.31
C TYR A 44 16.62 -7.47 -7.29
N LYS A 45 17.17 -6.34 -6.89
CA LYS A 45 18.64 -6.20 -6.68
C LYS A 45 19.11 -7.00 -5.49
N LEU A 46 18.35 -7.00 -4.39
CA LEU A 46 18.68 -7.72 -3.15
C LEU A 46 18.41 -9.22 -3.26
N GLN A 47 17.34 -9.60 -3.97
CA GLN A 47 16.89 -10.98 -4.13
C GLN A 47 16.38 -11.22 -5.56
N PRO A 48 17.26 -11.57 -6.49
CA PRO A 48 16.89 -11.76 -7.91
C PRO A 48 15.78 -12.81 -8.14
N THR A 49 15.71 -13.83 -7.29
CA THR A 49 14.66 -14.88 -7.36
C THR A 49 13.25 -14.35 -7.10
N ALA A 50 13.13 -13.21 -6.39
CA ALA A 50 11.84 -12.58 -6.12
C ALA A 50 11.13 -12.12 -7.40
N GLN A 51 11.87 -11.72 -8.42
CA GLN A 51 11.29 -11.31 -9.69
C GLN A 51 10.50 -12.44 -10.35
N ALA A 52 11.11 -13.64 -10.43
CA ALA A 52 10.45 -14.81 -11.00
C ALA A 52 9.22 -15.25 -10.17
N ALA A 53 9.32 -15.17 -8.83
CA ALA A 53 8.21 -15.49 -7.94
C ALA A 53 7.02 -14.52 -8.15
N ILE A 54 7.27 -13.22 -8.20
CA ILE A 54 6.24 -12.20 -8.42
C ILE A 54 5.59 -12.35 -9.80
N GLN A 55 6.37 -12.63 -10.84
CA GLN A 55 5.84 -12.81 -12.19
C GLN A 55 4.95 -14.06 -12.34
N LYS A 56 5.26 -15.14 -11.62
CA LYS A 56 4.48 -16.39 -11.63
C LYS A 56 3.25 -16.35 -10.71
N ALA A 57 3.23 -15.43 -9.76
CA ALA A 57 2.15 -15.30 -8.81
C ALA A 57 0.85 -14.81 -9.44
N VAL A 58 -0.27 -15.11 -8.81
CA VAL A 58 -1.59 -14.56 -9.19
C VAL A 58 -1.65 -13.06 -9.00
N GLY A 59 -0.98 -12.56 -7.99
CA GLY A 59 -0.86 -11.13 -7.70
C GLY A 59 0.19 -10.84 -6.64
N TYR A 60 0.41 -9.56 -6.41
CA TYR A 60 1.30 -9.08 -5.37
C TYR A 60 0.79 -7.78 -4.77
N ALA A 61 1.27 -7.44 -3.57
CA ALA A 61 0.99 -6.17 -2.94
C ALA A 61 2.28 -5.53 -2.43
N VAL A 62 2.38 -4.22 -2.54
CA VAL A 62 3.53 -3.44 -2.08
C VAL A 62 3.05 -2.32 -1.19
N PHE A 63 3.61 -2.23 0.00
CA PHE A 63 3.29 -1.19 0.98
C PHE A 63 4.55 -0.48 1.46
N ASP A 64 4.41 0.83 1.64
CA ASP A 64 5.36 1.66 2.37
C ASP A 64 4.76 2.00 3.74
N ASN A 65 5.46 1.65 4.79
CA ASN A 65 5.05 1.86 6.16
C ASN A 65 6.01 2.76 6.90
N THR A 66 5.46 3.74 7.59
CA THR A 66 6.22 4.56 8.55
C THR A 66 5.66 4.32 9.95
N GLY A 67 6.52 3.84 10.84
CA GLY A 67 6.19 3.55 12.22
C GLY A 67 6.84 4.53 13.18
N VAL A 68 6.14 4.83 14.27
CA VAL A 68 6.65 5.60 15.39
C VAL A 68 6.55 4.76 16.65
N ASN A 69 7.66 4.62 17.35
CA ASN A 69 7.74 3.96 18.65
C ASN A 69 7.90 5.01 19.74
N VAL A 70 7.03 4.99 20.73
CA VAL A 70 7.12 5.84 21.92
C VAL A 70 6.99 4.94 23.15
N LEU A 71 8.11 4.71 23.82
CA LEU A 71 8.22 3.84 25.00
C LEU A 71 7.75 2.40 24.70
N LEU A 72 6.54 2.04 25.15
CA LEU A 72 5.95 0.70 25.01
C LEU A 72 4.92 0.63 23.85
N LEU A 73 4.59 1.75 23.21
CA LEU A 73 3.61 1.82 22.15
C LEU A 73 4.29 1.97 20.79
N SER A 74 3.94 1.09 19.88
CA SER A 74 4.36 1.15 18.48
C SER A 74 3.14 1.34 17.59
N THR A 75 3.17 2.33 16.72
CA THR A 75 2.15 2.54 15.69
C THR A 75 2.82 2.67 14.34
N ALA A 76 2.24 2.06 13.32
CA ALA A 76 2.68 2.24 11.95
C ALA A 76 1.49 2.52 11.03
N ARG A 77 1.70 3.38 10.06
CA ARG A 77 0.74 3.68 9.00
C ARG A 77 1.44 3.63 7.66
N GLY A 78 0.75 3.09 6.68
CA GLY A 78 1.28 2.99 5.34
C GLY A 78 0.20 3.06 4.28
N SER A 79 0.65 3.21 3.06
CA SER A 79 -0.16 3.09 1.86
C SER A 79 0.54 2.15 0.88
N GLY A 80 -0.24 1.52 0.05
CA GLY A 80 0.29 0.62 -0.94
C GLY A 80 -0.72 0.30 -2.02
N LEU A 81 -0.32 -0.57 -2.89
CA LEU A 81 -1.19 -1.10 -3.93
C LEU A 81 -1.05 -2.61 -4.04
N THR A 82 -2.16 -3.24 -4.39
CA THR A 82 -2.23 -4.66 -4.76
C THR A 82 -2.49 -4.74 -6.25
N VAL A 83 -1.75 -5.59 -6.94
CA VAL A 83 -1.85 -5.83 -8.38
C VAL A 83 -2.24 -7.28 -8.63
N ASN A 84 -3.31 -7.49 -9.38
CA ASN A 84 -3.64 -8.79 -9.93
C ASN A 84 -2.87 -8.98 -11.24
N ASN A 85 -2.00 -9.99 -11.31
CA ASN A 85 -1.13 -10.21 -12.48
C ASN A 85 -1.89 -10.62 -13.75
N LYS A 86 -3.05 -11.27 -13.61
CA LYS A 86 -3.87 -11.71 -14.73
C LYS A 86 -4.66 -10.56 -15.34
N THR A 87 -5.37 -9.81 -14.51
CA THR A 87 -6.28 -8.74 -14.96
C THR A 87 -5.58 -7.39 -15.07
N LYS A 88 -4.37 -7.24 -14.50
CA LYS A 88 -3.63 -5.98 -14.35
C LYS A 88 -4.37 -4.93 -13.53
N GLN A 89 -5.38 -5.35 -12.79
CA GLN A 89 -6.14 -4.48 -11.91
C GLN A 89 -5.28 -4.05 -10.72
N GLU A 90 -5.30 -2.76 -10.44
CA GLU A 90 -4.65 -2.14 -9.28
C GLU A 90 -5.68 -1.77 -8.22
N THR A 91 -5.44 -2.16 -6.98
CA THR A 91 -6.25 -1.77 -5.81
C THR A 91 -5.38 -1.03 -4.83
N PHE A 92 -5.69 0.25 -4.59
CA PHE A 92 -4.98 1.09 -3.63
C PHE A 92 -5.52 0.85 -2.22
N MET A 93 -4.62 0.53 -1.30
CA MET A 93 -4.95 0.12 0.05
C MET A 93 -4.17 0.92 1.08
N LYS A 94 -4.70 0.98 2.30
CA LYS A 94 -4.00 1.52 3.47
C LYS A 94 -3.64 0.39 4.41
N MET A 95 -2.50 0.52 5.07
CA MET A 95 -2.05 -0.39 6.11
C MET A 95 -1.92 0.38 7.42
N GLY A 96 -2.33 -0.24 8.50
CA GLY A 96 -2.16 0.29 9.84
C GLY A 96 -1.83 -0.82 10.81
N SER A 97 -0.95 -0.56 11.74
CA SER A 97 -0.65 -1.48 12.83
C SER A 97 -0.48 -0.75 14.16
N VAL A 98 -0.88 -1.42 15.21
CA VAL A 98 -0.64 -1.01 16.59
C VAL A 98 -0.03 -2.20 17.31
N GLY A 99 1.04 -1.97 18.06
CA GLY A 99 1.74 -3.04 18.77
C GLY A 99 2.52 -2.52 19.96
N ALA A 100 3.10 -3.44 20.72
CA ALA A 100 4.07 -3.13 21.74
C ALA A 100 5.46 -3.01 21.10
N GLY A 101 6.18 -1.93 21.44
CA GLY A 101 7.56 -1.71 20.97
C GLY A 101 8.40 -1.12 22.07
N LEU A 102 9.66 -1.53 22.16
CA LEU A 102 10.62 -0.95 23.08
C LEU A 102 11.47 0.11 22.35
N GLY A 103 11.51 1.32 22.93
CA GLY A 103 12.37 2.38 22.44
C GLY A 103 11.61 3.62 21.95
N VAL A 104 12.38 4.58 21.48
CA VAL A 104 11.89 5.84 20.91
C VAL A 104 12.50 5.98 19.50
N GLY A 105 11.68 6.23 18.52
CA GLY A 105 12.16 6.48 17.16
C GLY A 105 11.09 6.29 16.09
N ALA A 106 11.39 6.81 14.91
CA ALA A 106 10.63 6.58 13.69
C ALA A 106 11.37 5.58 12.82
N LYS A 107 10.67 4.57 12.31
CA LYS A 107 11.22 3.58 11.36
C LYS A 107 10.33 3.49 10.14
N GLY A 108 10.95 3.57 8.95
CA GLY A 108 10.31 3.26 7.69
C GLY A 108 10.67 1.85 7.25
N TYR A 109 9.70 1.10 6.75
CA TYR A 109 9.94 -0.20 6.13
C TYR A 109 8.94 -0.43 4.99
N ARG A 110 9.36 -1.23 4.02
CA ARG A 110 8.53 -1.63 2.89
C ARG A 110 8.23 -3.11 2.97
N VAL A 111 7.01 -3.47 2.60
CA VAL A 111 6.54 -4.87 2.63
C VAL A 111 6.05 -5.23 1.24
N VAL A 112 6.45 -6.42 0.78
CA VAL A 112 5.94 -7.01 -0.46
C VAL A 112 5.29 -8.35 -0.10
N PHE A 113 4.01 -8.49 -0.45
CA PHE A 113 3.26 -9.74 -0.37
C PHE A 113 3.17 -10.36 -1.75
N VAL A 114 3.26 -11.67 -1.83
CA VAL A 114 3.10 -12.43 -3.07
C VAL A 114 1.99 -13.46 -2.86
N PHE A 115 1.00 -13.45 -3.75
CA PHE A 115 -0.18 -14.32 -3.67
C PHE A 115 -0.07 -15.45 -4.71
N GLU A 116 0.09 -16.68 -4.24
CA GLU A 116 0.26 -17.84 -5.11
C GLU A 116 -1.07 -18.35 -5.68
N ASN A 117 -2.20 -18.01 -5.05
CA ASN A 117 -3.52 -18.43 -5.48
C ASN A 117 -4.57 -17.31 -5.39
N GLU A 118 -5.65 -17.48 -6.17
CA GLU A 118 -6.75 -16.50 -6.27
C GLU A 118 -7.47 -16.28 -4.94
N LYS A 119 -7.60 -17.34 -4.13
CA LYS A 119 -8.29 -17.27 -2.84
C LYS A 119 -7.55 -16.37 -1.87
N ALA A 120 -6.22 -16.52 -1.78
CA ALA A 120 -5.38 -15.68 -0.92
C ALA A 120 -5.42 -14.21 -1.35
N LEU A 121 -5.37 -13.95 -2.66
CA LEU A 121 -5.49 -12.59 -3.21
C LEU A 121 -6.87 -11.99 -2.92
N ALA A 122 -7.95 -12.73 -3.15
CA ALA A 122 -9.31 -12.27 -2.92
C ALA A 122 -9.54 -11.97 -1.43
N GLN A 123 -9.12 -12.86 -0.54
CA GLN A 123 -9.22 -12.66 0.90
C GLN A 123 -8.44 -11.44 1.37
N PHE A 124 -7.24 -11.21 0.82
CA PHE A 124 -6.45 -10.03 1.13
C PHE A 124 -7.13 -8.73 0.68
N LEU A 125 -7.76 -8.73 -0.50
CA LEU A 125 -8.48 -7.56 -1.02
C LEU A 125 -9.76 -7.27 -0.23
N ASP A 126 -10.45 -8.31 0.24
CA ASP A 126 -11.72 -8.19 0.99
C ASP A 126 -11.48 -7.82 2.47
N SER A 127 -10.65 -8.59 3.14
CA SER A 127 -10.50 -8.51 4.60
C SER A 127 -9.16 -7.91 5.06
N GLY A 128 -8.24 -7.68 4.12
CA GLY A 128 -6.88 -7.25 4.42
C GLY A 128 -6.04 -8.38 5.04
N TRP A 129 -4.90 -8.00 5.59
CA TRP A 129 -3.99 -8.91 6.30
C TRP A 129 -3.90 -8.52 7.77
N SER A 130 -4.09 -9.47 8.66
CA SER A 130 -3.78 -9.34 10.08
C SER A 130 -2.56 -10.19 10.43
N GLY A 131 -1.63 -9.66 11.22
CA GLY A 131 -0.38 -10.34 11.58
C GLY A 131 -0.53 -11.66 12.34
N SER A 132 -1.76 -12.04 12.68
CA SER A 132 -2.12 -13.34 13.23
C SER A 132 -2.38 -14.42 12.15
N ALA A 133 -2.55 -14.02 10.89
CA ALA A 133 -2.65 -14.97 9.80
C ALA A 133 -1.24 -15.49 9.48
N GLN A 134 -1.07 -16.79 9.45
CA GLN A 134 0.19 -17.49 9.23
C GLN A 134 0.91 -16.96 7.99
N ALA A 135 1.94 -16.16 8.20
CA ALA A 135 2.85 -15.74 7.15
C ALA A 135 4.00 -16.73 7.10
N ASP A 136 4.01 -17.60 6.10
CA ASP A 136 5.17 -18.42 5.79
C ASP A 136 6.26 -17.52 5.17
N ALA A 137 7.34 -17.35 5.92
CA ALA A 137 8.60 -16.73 5.56
C ALA A 137 8.57 -15.25 5.15
N ALA A 138 8.89 -14.38 6.11
CA ALA A 138 9.35 -13.03 5.82
C ALA A 138 10.88 -13.00 5.70
N ALA A 139 11.43 -12.65 4.55
CA ALA A 139 12.85 -12.36 4.40
C ALA A 139 13.13 -10.92 4.84
N LYS A 140 13.89 -10.76 5.92
CA LYS A 140 14.32 -9.46 6.43
C LYS A 140 15.60 -9.01 5.71
N ALA A 141 15.56 -7.94 4.96
CA ALA A 141 16.74 -7.34 4.37
C ALA A 141 17.15 -6.06 5.14
N GLY A 142 18.12 -6.20 6.04
CA GLY A 142 18.91 -5.11 6.61
C GLY A 142 18.31 -4.29 7.75
N GLU A 143 19.18 -3.78 8.63
CA GLU A 143 18.80 -3.01 9.84
C GLU A 143 18.44 -1.53 9.58
N LYS A 144 18.57 -1.03 8.36
CA LYS A 144 18.36 0.39 7.99
C LYS A 144 17.22 0.61 6.99
N GLY A 145 16.08 -0.03 7.21
CA GLY A 145 14.94 0.07 6.29
C GLY A 145 15.07 -0.97 5.17
N GLY A 146 14.52 -2.14 5.38
CA GLY A 146 14.56 -3.24 4.43
C GLY A 146 13.19 -3.50 3.80
N ALA A 147 13.20 -4.06 2.61
CA ALA A 147 12.05 -4.70 2.03
C ALA A 147 11.83 -6.06 2.68
N TYR A 148 10.60 -6.35 3.08
CA TYR A 148 10.20 -7.67 3.58
C TYR A 148 9.47 -8.39 2.46
N PHE A 149 9.87 -9.63 2.19
CA PHE A 149 9.19 -10.52 1.28
C PHE A 149 8.42 -11.57 2.08
N GLY A 150 7.13 -11.69 1.83
CA GLY A 150 6.29 -12.69 2.44
C GLY A 150 5.42 -13.38 1.40
N SER A 151 5.31 -14.71 1.47
CA SER A 151 4.39 -15.51 0.66
C SER A 151 3.20 -15.95 1.52
N CYS A 152 1.99 -15.68 1.05
CA CYS A 152 0.76 -16.16 1.66
C CYS A 152 0.26 -17.40 0.92
N ARG A 153 0.29 -18.56 1.59
CA ARG A 153 -0.37 -19.79 1.16
C ARG A 153 -1.70 -19.90 1.92
N GLY A 154 -2.77 -20.00 1.20
CA GLY A 154 -4.10 -20.25 1.75
C GLY A 154 -4.53 -21.68 1.64
#